data_ef9d6a4cf8f88dc4fdc4422ddcc09e96
#
_entry.id   ef9d6a4cf8f88dc4fdc4422ddcc09e96
#
_cell.length_a   1.000
_cell.length_b   1.000
_cell.length_c   1.000
_cell.angle_alpha   90.00
_cell.angle_beta   90.00
_cell.angle_gamma   90.00
#
_symmetry.space_group_name_H-M   'P 1'
#
loop_
_entity.id
_entity.type
_entity.pdbx_description
1 polymer ?
#
loop_
_entity_poly.entity_id
_entity_poly.type
_entity_poly.pdbx_seq_one_letter_code
_entity_poly.pdbx_strand_id
1 'polypeptide(L)'
;MNIDCPVCTSEGVGETYCVVDDFTYYRCTVCESIFIEPEVIIAMDCGEQLRGYDQNYWKSELRAARQRSRSDGLARAGEAILYARREVRRFLDVGAGPGYLLDQLGLLLPAHADLFHAVEMFPPEEHSSHPNYIIGAAADLQGPFDAGVCIEVIEHLTPAMLTELIKGLALISEADSIWLFNTGMPNYVRHEDPGYLDPRKRGHIISYGVPGLRKLFEHHGFRVSELPGKSFAFIVEYRPTTSLSDFSERFYAPLPANKKLLNTAGLLYLAAFESARSYYFQAQSKQRTEWALALEAELRGQPR
;
A
#
# COMPACT_ATOMS: atom_id res chain seq x y z
N MET A 1 14.19 -24.67 14.01
CA MET A 1 13.22 -25.20 13.00
C MET A 1 13.51 -24.49 11.70
N ASN A 2 13.54 -25.23 10.59
CA ASN A 2 13.62 -24.58 9.27
C ASN A 2 12.21 -24.11 8.92
N ILE A 3 12.01 -22.81 8.83
CA ILE A 3 10.73 -22.18 8.46
C ILE A 3 10.82 -21.66 7.03
N ASP A 4 9.94 -22.15 6.19
CA ASP A 4 9.85 -21.70 4.78
C ASP A 4 9.10 -20.38 4.70
N CYS A 5 9.54 -19.51 3.81
CA CYS A 5 8.90 -18.22 3.62
C CYS A 5 7.66 -18.35 2.71
N PRO A 6 6.45 -18.03 3.19
CA PRO A 6 5.24 -18.13 2.39
C PRO A 6 5.18 -17.05 1.28
N VAL A 7 5.95 -15.98 1.39
CA VAL A 7 5.95 -14.86 0.44
C VAL A 7 6.87 -15.15 -0.76
N CYS A 8 8.14 -15.50 -0.50
CA CYS A 8 9.09 -15.75 -1.58
C CYS A 8 9.32 -17.24 -1.88
N THR A 9 8.71 -18.15 -1.13
CA THR A 9 8.81 -19.61 -1.26
C THR A 9 10.22 -20.17 -1.13
N SER A 10 11.13 -19.42 -0.47
CA SER A 10 12.47 -19.91 -0.13
C SER A 10 12.40 -20.78 1.09
N GLU A 11 13.12 -21.94 1.06
CA GLU A 11 13.11 -22.94 2.10
C GLU A 11 14.07 -22.57 3.24
N GLY A 12 13.65 -22.80 4.48
CA GLY A 12 14.49 -22.71 5.67
C GLY A 12 15.07 -21.34 6.01
N VAL A 13 14.44 -20.26 5.52
CA VAL A 13 14.95 -18.87 5.60
C VAL A 13 14.25 -18.02 6.66
N GLY A 14 13.28 -18.57 7.39
CA GLY A 14 12.55 -17.88 8.44
C GLY A 14 13.28 -17.89 9.77
N GLU A 15 13.66 -16.72 10.28
CA GLU A 15 14.20 -16.51 11.62
C GLU A 15 13.13 -15.95 12.54
N THR A 16 13.05 -16.42 13.78
CA THR A 16 12.12 -15.87 14.77
C THR A 16 12.35 -14.38 14.95
N TYR A 17 11.28 -13.60 14.75
CA TYR A 17 11.31 -12.15 14.86
C TYR A 17 10.75 -11.67 16.22
N CYS A 18 9.50 -12.02 16.53
CA CYS A 18 8.86 -11.69 17.81
C CYS A 18 7.69 -12.65 18.09
N VAL A 19 7.13 -12.53 19.29
CA VAL A 19 5.88 -13.21 19.68
C VAL A 19 4.88 -12.15 20.10
N VAL A 20 3.65 -12.22 19.56
CA VAL A 20 2.54 -11.30 19.87
C VAL A 20 1.28 -12.13 20.09
N ASP A 21 0.63 -12.01 21.25
CA ASP A 21 -0.59 -12.74 21.61
C ASP A 21 -0.51 -14.27 21.39
N ASP A 22 0.63 -14.87 21.79
CA ASP A 22 0.95 -16.30 21.61
C ASP A 22 1.25 -16.74 20.16
N PHE A 23 1.21 -15.83 19.18
CA PHE A 23 1.62 -16.10 17.81
C PHE A 23 3.08 -15.73 17.58
N THR A 24 3.82 -16.62 16.91
CA THR A 24 5.20 -16.37 16.53
C THR A 24 5.26 -15.73 15.14
N TYR A 25 5.99 -14.62 15.05
CA TYR A 25 6.34 -14.01 13.77
C TYR A 25 7.77 -14.37 13.37
N TYR A 26 7.96 -14.61 12.08
CA TYR A 26 9.26 -14.94 11.49
C TYR A 26 9.64 -13.87 10.48
N ARG A 27 10.93 -13.56 10.38
CA ARG A 27 11.50 -12.71 9.33
C ARG A 27 12.21 -13.58 8.30
N CYS A 28 11.90 -13.40 7.04
CA CYS A 28 12.62 -14.04 5.95
C CYS A 28 13.96 -13.32 5.71
N THR A 29 15.06 -14.07 5.69
CA THR A 29 16.40 -13.54 5.42
C THR A 29 16.63 -13.23 3.94
N VAL A 30 15.76 -13.71 3.04
CA VAL A 30 15.86 -13.52 1.58
C VAL A 30 15.02 -12.33 1.10
N CYS A 31 13.73 -12.31 1.44
CA CYS A 31 12.82 -11.26 0.96
C CYS A 31 12.46 -10.21 2.01
N GLU A 32 13.00 -10.35 3.22
CA GLU A 32 12.81 -9.47 4.37
C GLU A 32 11.38 -9.39 4.94
N SER A 33 10.41 -10.04 4.31
CA SER A 33 9.03 -10.07 4.83
C SER A 33 9.00 -10.63 6.25
N ILE A 34 8.12 -10.05 7.09
CA ILE A 34 7.85 -10.55 8.43
C ILE A 34 6.44 -11.14 8.40
N PHE A 35 6.29 -12.40 8.80
CA PHE A 35 5.04 -13.14 8.66
C PHE A 35 4.74 -13.96 9.90
N ILE A 36 3.47 -14.14 10.20
CA ILE A 36 2.97 -15.01 11.26
C ILE A 36 3.29 -16.47 10.93
N GLU A 37 3.31 -17.33 11.93
CA GLU A 37 3.57 -18.76 11.79
C GLU A 37 2.77 -19.38 10.61
N PRO A 38 3.39 -20.25 9.80
CA PRO A 38 2.81 -20.78 8.57
C PRO A 38 1.47 -21.50 8.75
N GLU A 39 1.27 -22.13 9.90
CA GLU A 39 0.04 -22.84 10.26
C GLU A 39 -1.18 -21.91 10.23
N VAL A 40 -1.03 -20.68 10.69
CA VAL A 40 -2.09 -19.66 10.65
C VAL A 40 -2.38 -19.25 9.20
N ILE A 41 -1.35 -19.05 8.39
CA ILE A 41 -1.50 -18.71 6.97
C ILE A 41 -2.26 -19.81 6.23
N ILE A 42 -1.88 -21.07 6.46
CA ILE A 42 -2.55 -22.25 5.86
C ILE A 42 -4.01 -22.32 6.31
N ALA A 43 -4.30 -22.12 7.60
CA ALA A 43 -5.66 -22.14 8.13
C ALA A 43 -6.52 -21.03 7.49
N MET A 44 -5.97 -19.83 7.32
CA MET A 44 -6.65 -18.73 6.65
C MET A 44 -6.91 -19.01 5.16
N ASP A 45 -5.96 -19.63 4.45
CA ASP A 45 -6.14 -20.04 3.05
C ASP A 45 -7.19 -21.16 2.91
N CYS A 46 -7.44 -21.93 3.99
CA CYS A 46 -8.55 -22.89 4.08
C CYS A 46 -9.88 -22.26 4.52
N GLY A 47 -9.95 -20.94 4.71
CA GLY A 47 -11.16 -20.19 5.05
C GLY A 47 -11.37 -19.92 6.53
N GLU A 48 -10.40 -20.24 7.39
CA GLU A 48 -10.46 -19.84 8.80
C GLU A 48 -10.22 -18.32 8.91
N GLN A 49 -10.94 -17.68 9.83
CA GLN A 49 -10.78 -16.26 10.08
C GLN A 49 -10.06 -16.06 11.42
N LEU A 50 -8.88 -15.45 11.37
CA LEU A 50 -8.16 -15.05 12.58
C LEU A 50 -8.89 -13.91 13.32
N ARG A 51 -9.53 -13.03 12.54
CA ARG A 51 -10.35 -11.92 13.01
C ARG A 51 -11.58 -11.76 12.11
N GLY A 52 -12.76 -11.64 12.71
CA GLY A 52 -13.98 -11.33 11.97
C GLY A 52 -14.10 -9.82 11.71
N TYR A 53 -14.42 -9.44 10.48
CA TYR A 53 -14.79 -8.06 10.12
C TYR A 53 -16.29 -7.86 10.42
N ASP A 54 -16.68 -8.12 11.69
CA ASP A 54 -18.04 -8.00 12.16
C ASP A 54 -18.39 -6.56 12.60
N GLN A 55 -19.63 -6.36 13.06
CA GLN A 55 -20.10 -5.06 13.54
C GLN A 55 -19.29 -4.52 14.74
N ASN A 56 -18.70 -5.38 15.57
CA ASN A 56 -17.90 -4.93 16.71
C ASN A 56 -16.54 -4.41 16.24
N TYR A 57 -15.93 -5.06 15.25
CA TYR A 57 -14.76 -4.54 14.58
C TYR A 57 -15.03 -3.14 14.03
N TRP A 58 -16.07 -3.00 13.20
CA TRP A 58 -16.38 -1.72 12.57
C TRP A 58 -16.73 -0.62 13.57
N LYS A 59 -17.42 -0.92 14.67
CA LYS A 59 -17.68 0.09 15.73
C LYS A 59 -16.38 0.71 16.28
N SER A 60 -15.32 -0.07 16.40
CA SER A 60 -14.01 0.44 16.84
C SER A 60 -13.26 1.19 15.74
N GLU A 61 -13.40 0.75 14.49
CA GLU A 61 -12.61 1.25 13.35
C GLU A 61 -13.22 2.45 12.63
N LEU A 62 -14.55 2.64 12.65
CA LEU A 62 -15.23 3.73 11.91
C LEU A 62 -14.64 5.11 12.20
N ARG A 63 -14.29 5.39 13.47
CA ARG A 63 -13.69 6.68 13.83
C ARG A 63 -12.30 6.85 13.20
N ALA A 64 -11.47 5.82 13.27
CA ALA A 64 -10.13 5.82 12.70
C ALA A 64 -10.20 5.89 11.16
N ALA A 65 -11.08 5.11 10.53
CA ALA A 65 -11.33 5.16 9.09
C ALA A 65 -11.76 6.56 8.63
N ARG A 66 -12.67 7.22 9.37
CA ARG A 66 -13.11 8.59 9.08
C ARG A 66 -11.98 9.61 9.21
N GLN A 67 -11.09 9.43 10.18
CA GLN A 67 -9.93 10.29 10.34
C GLN A 67 -8.93 10.06 9.20
N ARG A 68 -8.59 8.81 8.90
CA ARG A 68 -7.67 8.44 7.80
C ARG A 68 -8.16 8.97 6.45
N SER A 69 -9.46 8.88 6.16
CA SER A 69 -10.04 9.37 4.90
C SER A 69 -9.85 10.87 4.67
N ARG A 70 -9.69 11.65 5.75
CA ARG A 70 -9.50 13.12 5.72
C ARG A 70 -8.05 13.56 5.80
N SER A 71 -7.12 12.64 6.00
CA SER A 71 -5.68 12.91 6.14
C SER A 71 -4.87 12.03 5.19
N ASP A 72 -4.39 10.90 5.69
CA ASP A 72 -3.47 10.03 4.94
C ASP A 72 -4.10 9.46 3.68
N GLY A 73 -5.38 9.07 3.72
CA GLY A 73 -6.11 8.57 2.56
C GLY A 73 -6.16 9.59 1.42
N LEU A 74 -6.49 10.86 1.74
CA LEU A 74 -6.46 11.94 0.75
C LEU A 74 -5.06 12.19 0.19
N ALA A 75 -4.04 12.19 1.06
CA ALA A 75 -2.66 12.36 0.63
C ALA A 75 -2.24 11.22 -0.30
N ARG A 76 -2.58 9.97 0.02
CA ARG A 76 -2.27 8.80 -0.86
C ARG A 76 -3.02 8.87 -2.18
N ALA A 77 -4.31 9.20 -2.18
CA ALA A 77 -5.07 9.39 -3.41
C ALA A 77 -4.48 10.51 -4.28
N GLY A 78 -4.17 11.65 -3.68
CA GLY A 78 -3.51 12.76 -4.37
C GLY A 78 -2.14 12.37 -4.94
N GLU A 79 -1.33 11.61 -4.19
CA GLU A 79 -0.03 11.11 -4.66
C GLU A 79 -0.16 10.10 -5.80
N ALA A 80 -1.12 9.18 -5.74
CA ALA A 80 -1.36 8.25 -6.83
C ALA A 80 -1.69 8.98 -8.14
N ILE A 81 -2.53 10.01 -8.07
CA ILE A 81 -2.86 10.88 -9.22
C ILE A 81 -1.64 11.70 -9.67
N LEU A 82 -0.86 12.24 -8.71
CA LEU A 82 0.34 13.04 -8.99
C LEU A 82 1.42 12.23 -9.70
N TYR A 83 1.62 10.98 -9.28
CA TYR A 83 2.63 10.07 -9.84
C TYR A 83 2.21 9.41 -11.15
N ALA A 84 0.91 9.41 -11.49
CA ALA A 84 0.40 8.74 -12.67
C ALA A 84 1.02 9.28 -13.97
N ARG A 85 1.40 8.35 -14.87
CA ARG A 85 1.99 8.65 -16.19
C ARG A 85 0.95 8.69 -17.30
N ARG A 86 -0.31 8.45 -16.96
CA ARG A 86 -1.47 8.60 -17.83
C ARG A 86 -2.49 9.54 -17.20
N GLU A 87 -3.37 10.14 -18.00
CA GLU A 87 -4.47 10.94 -17.51
C GLU A 87 -5.41 10.06 -16.66
N VAL A 88 -5.69 10.49 -15.43
CA VAL A 88 -6.58 9.77 -14.52
C VAL A 88 -8.02 10.15 -14.82
N ARG A 89 -8.75 9.26 -15.44
CA ARG A 89 -10.19 9.36 -15.77
C ARG A 89 -11.05 8.44 -14.93
N ARG A 90 -10.44 7.37 -14.38
CA ARG A 90 -11.07 6.45 -13.43
C ARG A 90 -10.08 6.10 -12.32
N PHE A 91 -10.51 6.30 -11.10
CA PHE A 91 -9.73 6.06 -9.89
C PHE A 91 -10.45 5.06 -9.00
N LEU A 92 -9.74 4.13 -8.36
CA LEU A 92 -10.31 3.12 -7.49
C LEU A 92 -9.65 3.12 -6.11
N ASP A 93 -10.46 3.12 -5.06
CA ASP A 93 -10.07 2.80 -3.68
C ASP A 93 -10.38 1.31 -3.42
N VAL A 94 -9.36 0.51 -3.17
CA VAL A 94 -9.44 -0.95 -3.00
C VAL A 94 -9.38 -1.30 -1.52
N GLY A 95 -10.37 -2.04 -1.02
CA GLY A 95 -10.54 -2.30 0.40
C GLY A 95 -10.97 -1.03 1.12
N ALA A 96 -11.95 -0.34 0.54
CA ALA A 96 -12.36 1.00 0.93
C ALA A 96 -13.06 1.08 2.30
N GLY A 97 -13.32 -0.05 2.95
CA GLY A 97 -14.07 -0.12 4.20
C GLY A 97 -15.42 0.58 4.06
N PRO A 98 -15.74 1.58 4.89
CA PRO A 98 -17.01 2.31 4.81
C PRO A 98 -17.12 3.28 3.62
N GLY A 99 -16.09 3.41 2.76
CA GLY A 99 -16.11 4.30 1.59
C GLY A 99 -15.92 5.80 1.91
N TYR A 100 -15.42 6.13 3.10
CA TYR A 100 -15.25 7.55 3.50
C TYR A 100 -14.25 8.30 2.63
N LEU A 101 -13.25 7.64 2.02
CA LEU A 101 -12.33 8.30 1.10
C LEU A 101 -13.05 8.68 -0.20
N LEU A 102 -13.89 7.79 -0.73
CA LEU A 102 -14.74 8.09 -1.89
C LEU A 102 -15.62 9.31 -1.63
N ASP A 103 -16.30 9.36 -0.49
CA ASP A 103 -17.14 10.49 -0.11
C ASP A 103 -16.34 11.79 0.01
N GLN A 104 -15.13 11.75 0.59
CA GLN A 104 -14.28 12.93 0.71
C GLN A 104 -13.77 13.43 -0.64
N LEU A 105 -13.40 12.54 -1.54
CA LEU A 105 -12.98 12.90 -2.90
C LEU A 105 -14.14 13.52 -3.69
N GLY A 106 -15.35 12.96 -3.56
CA GLY A 106 -16.56 13.54 -4.15
C GLY A 106 -16.90 14.93 -3.62
N LEU A 107 -16.72 15.18 -2.31
CA LEU A 107 -16.90 16.50 -1.71
C LEU A 107 -15.85 17.52 -2.16
N LEU A 108 -14.60 17.11 -2.30
CA LEU A 108 -13.50 18.00 -2.72
C LEU A 108 -13.50 18.28 -4.22
N LEU A 109 -13.97 17.33 -5.02
CA LEU A 109 -13.96 17.35 -6.48
C LEU A 109 -15.36 17.09 -7.05
N PRO A 110 -16.39 17.89 -6.71
CA PRO A 110 -17.78 17.59 -7.05
C PRO A 110 -18.03 17.52 -8.56
N ALA A 111 -17.29 18.29 -9.37
CA ALA A 111 -17.38 18.24 -10.82
C ALA A 111 -16.72 16.96 -11.44
N HIS A 112 -16.04 16.17 -10.63
CA HIS A 112 -15.31 14.97 -11.01
C HIS A 112 -15.66 13.76 -10.10
N ALA A 113 -16.79 13.84 -9.36
CA ALA A 113 -17.17 12.79 -8.42
C ALA A 113 -17.30 11.42 -9.09
N ASP A 114 -17.81 11.38 -10.31
CA ASP A 114 -17.99 10.14 -11.10
C ASP A 114 -16.66 9.44 -11.48
N LEU A 115 -15.54 10.17 -11.38
CA LEU A 115 -14.21 9.60 -11.63
C LEU A 115 -13.81 8.59 -10.54
N PHE A 116 -14.26 8.82 -9.29
CA PHE A 116 -13.86 8.05 -8.13
C PHE A 116 -14.80 6.87 -7.90
N HIS A 117 -14.18 5.72 -7.64
CA HIS A 117 -14.85 4.45 -7.33
C HIS A 117 -14.23 3.84 -6.07
N ALA A 118 -14.98 2.99 -5.41
CA ALA A 118 -14.52 2.22 -4.27
C ALA A 118 -15.03 0.79 -4.35
N VAL A 119 -14.23 -0.17 -3.90
CA VAL A 119 -14.62 -1.58 -3.80
C VAL A 119 -14.27 -2.13 -2.42
N GLU A 120 -15.22 -2.86 -1.82
CA GLU A 120 -15.07 -3.48 -0.51
C GLU A 120 -15.79 -4.84 -0.48
N MET A 121 -15.11 -5.86 0.03
CA MET A 121 -15.67 -7.22 0.13
C MET A 121 -16.51 -7.41 1.40
N PHE A 122 -16.14 -6.75 2.48
CA PHE A 122 -16.73 -6.93 3.82
C PHE A 122 -17.16 -5.59 4.43
N PRO A 123 -18.10 -4.87 3.79
CA PRO A 123 -18.46 -3.52 4.23
C PRO A 123 -19.14 -3.52 5.59
N PRO A 124 -18.99 -2.46 6.39
CA PRO A 124 -19.84 -2.22 7.56
C PRO A 124 -21.29 -1.95 7.13
N GLU A 125 -22.23 -2.05 8.08
CA GLU A 125 -23.63 -1.65 7.84
C GLU A 125 -23.73 -0.17 7.44
N GLU A 126 -22.99 0.71 8.11
CA GLU A 126 -22.86 2.12 7.75
C GLU A 126 -21.73 2.28 6.73
N HIS A 127 -22.07 2.42 5.49
CA HIS A 127 -21.13 2.68 4.41
C HIS A 127 -21.63 3.75 3.44
N SER A 128 -20.78 4.19 2.51
CA SER A 128 -21.11 5.18 1.50
C SER A 128 -22.33 4.78 0.67
N SER A 129 -23.22 5.74 0.42
CA SER A 129 -24.33 5.61 -0.53
C SER A 129 -23.98 6.07 -1.94
N HIS A 130 -22.70 6.38 -2.20
CA HIS A 130 -22.25 6.80 -3.51
C HIS A 130 -22.47 5.68 -4.55
N PRO A 131 -23.00 5.98 -5.76
CA PRO A 131 -23.31 4.95 -6.76
C PRO A 131 -22.07 4.15 -7.22
N ASN A 132 -20.88 4.72 -7.07
CA ASN A 132 -19.60 4.07 -7.41
C ASN A 132 -18.98 3.32 -6.21
N TYR A 133 -19.69 3.16 -5.09
CA TYR A 133 -19.31 2.25 -4.01
C TYR A 133 -19.83 0.86 -4.33
N ILE A 134 -18.93 -0.10 -4.52
CA ILE A 134 -19.25 -1.44 -5.01
C ILE A 134 -18.88 -2.48 -3.95
N ILE A 135 -19.83 -3.35 -3.63
CA ILE A 135 -19.59 -4.48 -2.74
C ILE A 135 -19.15 -5.67 -3.60
N GLY A 136 -17.91 -6.14 -3.39
CA GLY A 136 -17.32 -7.23 -4.17
C GLY A 136 -15.80 -7.18 -4.22
N ALA A 137 -15.21 -7.96 -5.10
CA ALA A 137 -13.77 -7.98 -5.34
C ALA A 137 -13.38 -7.05 -6.50
N ALA A 138 -12.10 -6.66 -6.56
CA ALA A 138 -11.56 -5.88 -7.68
C ALA A 138 -11.75 -6.60 -9.03
N ALA A 139 -11.70 -7.93 -9.04
CA ALA A 139 -11.91 -8.74 -10.24
C ALA A 139 -13.34 -8.68 -10.81
N ASP A 140 -14.32 -8.26 -9.99
CA ASP A 140 -15.72 -8.15 -10.42
C ASP A 140 -16.00 -6.84 -11.18
N LEU A 141 -15.05 -5.91 -11.16
CA LEU A 141 -15.20 -4.59 -11.75
C LEU A 141 -14.90 -4.62 -13.26
N GLN A 142 -15.58 -3.72 -13.97
CA GLN A 142 -15.24 -3.45 -15.37
C GLN A 142 -14.18 -2.34 -15.41
N GLY A 143 -12.98 -2.69 -15.90
CA GLY A 143 -11.88 -1.76 -16.13
C GLY A 143 -12.04 -0.95 -17.44
N PRO A 144 -11.00 -0.21 -17.84
CA PRO A 144 -9.78 0.01 -17.05
C PRO A 144 -9.92 1.10 -15.99
N PHE A 145 -9.07 1.01 -14.97
CA PHE A 145 -8.79 2.09 -14.02
C PHE A 145 -7.38 2.61 -14.27
N ASP A 146 -7.21 3.93 -14.21
CA ASP A 146 -5.94 4.60 -14.52
C ASP A 146 -5.03 4.71 -13.31
N ALA A 147 -5.64 4.91 -12.14
CA ALA A 147 -4.95 4.99 -10.87
C ALA A 147 -5.83 4.47 -9.74
N GLY A 148 -5.21 4.14 -8.62
CA GLY A 148 -5.94 3.77 -7.41
C GLY A 148 -5.04 3.68 -6.19
N VAL A 149 -5.68 3.40 -5.07
CA VAL A 149 -5.05 3.17 -3.78
C VAL A 149 -5.52 1.85 -3.16
N CYS A 150 -4.68 1.28 -2.31
CA CYS A 150 -5.00 0.15 -1.45
C CYS A 150 -4.35 0.45 -0.09
N ILE A 151 -5.16 0.85 0.89
CA ILE A 151 -4.69 1.46 2.14
C ILE A 151 -5.07 0.58 3.32
N GLU A 152 -4.07 0.07 4.05
CA GLU A 152 -4.25 -0.80 5.23
C GLU A 152 -5.11 -2.03 4.88
N VAL A 153 -4.67 -2.80 3.87
CA VAL A 153 -5.36 -3.99 3.37
C VAL A 153 -4.44 -5.19 3.29
N ILE A 154 -3.29 -5.06 2.63
CA ILE A 154 -2.50 -6.25 2.28
C ILE A 154 -1.83 -6.92 3.47
N GLU A 155 -1.62 -6.23 4.57
CA GLU A 155 -1.13 -6.78 5.83
C GLU A 155 -2.08 -7.79 6.47
N HIS A 156 -3.34 -7.80 6.05
CA HIS A 156 -4.36 -8.76 6.46
C HIS A 156 -4.46 -9.96 5.52
N LEU A 157 -3.82 -9.91 4.36
CA LEU A 157 -3.93 -10.92 3.32
C LEU A 157 -2.78 -11.92 3.40
N THR A 158 -3.09 -13.20 3.19
CA THR A 158 -2.07 -14.21 2.93
C THR A 158 -1.46 -13.96 1.54
N PRO A 159 -0.30 -14.56 1.21
CA PRO A 159 0.26 -14.46 -0.14
C PRO A 159 -0.67 -14.98 -1.24
N ALA A 160 -1.50 -16.00 -0.94
CA ALA A 160 -2.50 -16.50 -1.88
C ALA A 160 -3.61 -15.47 -2.11
N MET A 161 -4.19 -14.90 -1.04
CA MET A 161 -5.20 -13.85 -1.13
C MET A 161 -4.67 -12.60 -1.85
N LEU A 162 -3.43 -12.18 -1.54
CA LEU A 162 -2.79 -11.05 -2.23
C LEU A 162 -2.59 -11.36 -3.72
N THR A 163 -2.25 -12.59 -4.08
CA THR A 163 -2.12 -13.00 -5.48
C THR A 163 -3.46 -12.88 -6.22
N GLU A 164 -4.57 -13.24 -5.61
CA GLU A 164 -5.91 -13.05 -6.21
C GLU A 164 -6.25 -11.57 -6.37
N LEU A 165 -5.93 -10.72 -5.39
CA LEU A 165 -6.06 -9.27 -5.52
C LEU A 165 -5.21 -8.75 -6.70
N ILE A 166 -3.95 -9.15 -6.82
CA ILE A 166 -3.05 -8.75 -7.91
C ILE A 166 -3.61 -9.15 -9.28
N LYS A 167 -4.15 -10.36 -9.40
CA LYS A 167 -4.83 -10.82 -10.64
C LYS A 167 -6.04 -9.93 -10.96
N GLY A 168 -6.87 -9.61 -9.95
CA GLY A 168 -8.00 -8.71 -10.11
C GLY A 168 -7.55 -7.32 -10.59
N LEU A 169 -6.51 -6.75 -9.99
CA LEU A 169 -5.95 -5.47 -10.43
C LEU A 169 -5.41 -5.53 -11.86
N ALA A 170 -4.77 -6.63 -12.26
CA ALA A 170 -4.28 -6.80 -13.63
C ALA A 170 -5.42 -6.82 -14.66
N LEU A 171 -6.57 -7.42 -14.33
CA LEU A 171 -7.76 -7.47 -15.22
C LEU A 171 -8.35 -6.08 -15.45
N ILE A 172 -8.28 -5.19 -14.46
CA ILE A 172 -8.87 -3.85 -14.53
C ILE A 172 -7.86 -2.75 -14.79
N SER A 173 -6.62 -3.11 -15.18
CA SER A 173 -5.54 -2.17 -15.51
C SER A 173 -5.25 -2.14 -17.00
N GLU A 174 -4.79 -0.99 -17.48
CA GLU A 174 -4.12 -0.82 -18.77
C GLU A 174 -2.66 -0.42 -18.58
N ALA A 175 -1.88 -0.40 -19.66
CA ALA A 175 -0.49 0.06 -19.61
C ALA A 175 -0.38 1.42 -18.91
N ASP A 176 0.59 1.54 -18.01
CA ASP A 176 0.84 2.72 -17.15
C ASP A 176 -0.24 2.99 -16.08
N SER A 177 -1.21 2.10 -15.87
CA SER A 177 -2.08 2.17 -14.67
C SER A 177 -1.23 2.06 -13.41
N ILE A 178 -1.51 2.91 -12.42
CA ILE A 178 -0.73 3.01 -11.18
C ILE A 178 -1.57 2.70 -9.95
N TRP A 179 -1.03 1.91 -9.03
CA TRP A 179 -1.65 1.61 -7.74
C TRP A 179 -0.69 1.96 -6.62
N LEU A 180 -1.13 2.79 -5.68
CA LEU A 180 -0.39 3.13 -4.49
C LEU A 180 -0.88 2.28 -3.33
N PHE A 181 0.02 1.49 -2.75
CA PHE A 181 -0.23 0.69 -1.57
C PHE A 181 0.31 1.40 -0.33
N ASN A 182 -0.50 1.51 0.71
CA ASN A 182 -0.11 1.98 2.03
C ASN A 182 -0.23 0.82 3.02
N THR A 183 0.88 0.38 3.59
CA THR A 183 0.98 -0.73 4.53
C THR A 183 2.32 -0.65 5.26
N GLY A 184 2.40 -1.11 6.49
CA GLY A 184 3.67 -1.15 7.23
C GLY A 184 4.64 -2.17 6.65
N MET A 185 5.64 -1.72 5.91
CA MET A 185 6.73 -2.58 5.41
C MET A 185 7.73 -2.91 6.54
N PRO A 186 8.63 -3.89 6.39
CA PRO A 186 9.52 -4.34 7.48
C PRO A 186 10.34 -3.24 8.15
N ASN A 187 10.75 -2.20 7.43
CA ASN A 187 11.44 -1.06 8.03
C ASN A 187 10.53 -0.22 8.92
N TYR A 188 9.27 -0.04 8.55
CA TYR A 188 8.26 0.61 9.36
C TYR A 188 8.03 -0.15 10.66
N VAL A 189 7.78 -1.46 10.56
CA VAL A 189 7.59 -2.34 11.73
C VAL A 189 8.78 -2.30 12.69
N ARG A 190 10.00 -2.29 12.16
CA ARG A 190 11.20 -2.34 13.00
C ARG A 190 11.56 -1.00 13.67
N HIS A 191 11.22 0.12 13.06
CA HIS A 191 11.77 1.41 13.47
C HIS A 191 10.72 2.48 13.80
N GLU A 192 9.50 2.34 13.29
CA GLU A 192 8.46 3.37 13.44
C GLU A 192 7.26 2.89 14.27
N ASP A 193 6.74 1.69 14.00
CA ASP A 193 5.67 1.07 14.80
C ASP A 193 5.99 -0.41 15.12
N PRO A 194 6.77 -0.70 16.16
CA PRO A 194 7.03 -2.07 16.59
C PRO A 194 5.77 -2.87 16.99
N GLY A 195 4.67 -2.17 17.30
CA GLY A 195 3.37 -2.77 17.60
C GLY A 195 2.47 -2.94 16.38
N TYR A 196 2.99 -2.74 15.16
CA TYR A 196 2.22 -2.87 13.94
C TYR A 196 1.67 -4.27 13.71
N LEU A 197 2.47 -5.29 13.95
CA LEU A 197 2.07 -6.70 13.86
C LEU A 197 1.28 -7.08 15.12
N ASP A 198 -0.03 -7.21 14.96
CA ASP A 198 -0.97 -7.57 16.02
C ASP A 198 -2.11 -8.38 15.39
N PRO A 199 -2.09 -9.72 15.53
CA PRO A 199 -2.99 -10.58 14.78
C PRO A 199 -4.41 -10.55 15.31
N ARG A 200 -4.59 -10.30 16.62
CA ARG A 200 -5.92 -10.31 17.25
C ARG A 200 -6.60 -8.94 17.20
N LYS A 201 -5.86 -7.89 17.53
CA LYS A 201 -6.45 -6.55 17.66
C LYS A 201 -6.49 -5.81 16.31
N ARG A 202 -5.39 -5.89 15.53
CA ARG A 202 -5.30 -5.24 14.21
C ARG A 202 -5.61 -6.20 13.06
N GLY A 203 -5.36 -7.50 13.22
CA GLY A 203 -5.48 -8.49 12.14
C GLY A 203 -4.28 -8.50 11.20
N HIS A 204 -3.15 -7.89 11.59
CA HIS A 204 -1.96 -7.80 10.75
C HIS A 204 -1.12 -9.08 10.86
N ILE A 205 -1.11 -9.85 9.80
CA ILE A 205 -0.44 -11.16 9.76
C ILE A 205 0.88 -11.13 9.01
N ILE A 206 1.06 -10.18 8.08
CA ILE A 206 2.27 -10.08 7.27
C ILE A 206 2.67 -8.61 7.07
N SER A 207 3.97 -8.34 7.20
CA SER A 207 4.61 -7.14 6.69
C SER A 207 5.45 -7.54 5.49
N TYR A 208 5.01 -7.18 4.30
CA TYR A 208 5.63 -7.59 3.05
C TYR A 208 6.90 -6.80 2.76
N GLY A 209 8.03 -7.50 2.58
CA GLY A 209 9.28 -6.92 2.10
C GLY A 209 9.24 -6.69 0.58
N VAL A 210 9.91 -5.62 0.12
CA VAL A 210 9.89 -5.24 -1.30
C VAL A 210 10.38 -6.34 -2.25
N PRO A 211 11.43 -7.12 -1.95
CA PRO A 211 11.80 -8.24 -2.82
C PRO A 211 10.70 -9.32 -2.92
N GLY A 212 9.94 -9.55 -1.84
CA GLY A 212 8.78 -10.44 -1.85
C GLY A 212 7.62 -9.89 -2.68
N LEU A 213 7.31 -8.59 -2.52
CA LEU A 213 6.32 -7.91 -3.34
C LEU A 213 6.67 -7.96 -4.83
N ARG A 214 7.93 -7.71 -5.20
CA ARG A 214 8.38 -7.84 -6.60
C ARG A 214 8.08 -9.22 -7.14
N LYS A 215 8.41 -10.28 -6.42
CA LYS A 215 8.13 -11.66 -6.83
C LYS A 215 6.65 -11.91 -7.10
N LEU A 216 5.75 -11.38 -6.25
CA LEU A 216 4.30 -11.55 -6.40
C LEU A 216 3.75 -10.71 -7.56
N PHE A 217 4.10 -9.43 -7.64
CA PHE A 217 3.51 -8.48 -8.58
C PHE A 217 4.07 -8.58 -10.00
N GLU A 218 5.40 -8.77 -10.16
CA GLU A 218 6.07 -8.76 -11.48
C GLU A 218 5.61 -9.93 -12.35
N HIS A 219 5.28 -11.07 -11.74
CA HIS A 219 4.72 -12.22 -12.45
C HIS A 219 3.38 -11.90 -13.14
N HIS A 220 2.66 -10.90 -12.65
CA HIS A 220 1.38 -10.45 -13.20
C HIS A 220 1.48 -9.17 -14.04
N GLY A 221 2.70 -8.78 -14.42
CA GLY A 221 2.95 -7.65 -15.32
C GLY A 221 3.04 -6.29 -14.62
N PHE A 222 3.17 -6.27 -13.29
CA PHE A 222 3.39 -5.04 -12.54
C PHE A 222 4.87 -4.82 -12.27
N ARG A 223 5.31 -3.59 -12.29
CA ARG A 223 6.59 -3.15 -11.76
C ARG A 223 6.41 -2.53 -10.38
N VAL A 224 7.11 -3.04 -9.38
CA VAL A 224 7.08 -2.53 -8.00
C VAL A 224 8.18 -1.49 -7.79
N SER A 225 7.82 -0.34 -7.25
CA SER A 225 8.74 0.76 -6.92
C SER A 225 8.51 1.26 -5.50
N GLU A 226 9.58 1.34 -4.73
CA GLU A 226 9.56 1.96 -3.42
C GLU A 226 9.35 3.47 -3.54
N LEU A 227 8.58 4.04 -2.62
CA LEU A 227 8.47 5.49 -2.52
C LEU A 227 9.60 6.03 -1.65
N PRO A 228 10.44 6.94 -2.16
CA PRO A 228 11.56 7.48 -1.39
C PRO A 228 11.12 8.04 -0.03
N GLY A 229 11.78 7.60 1.04
CA GLY A 229 11.53 8.04 2.41
C GLY A 229 10.27 7.47 3.07
N LYS A 230 9.50 6.63 2.40
CA LYS A 230 8.29 6.00 2.95
C LYS A 230 8.53 4.52 3.19
N SER A 231 8.64 4.15 4.46
CA SER A 231 8.71 2.75 4.92
C SER A 231 7.33 2.07 5.03
N PHE A 232 6.27 2.81 4.68
CA PHE A 232 4.87 2.40 4.81
C PHE A 232 4.08 2.53 3.50
N ALA A 233 4.75 2.75 2.36
CA ALA A 233 4.07 2.84 1.08
C ALA A 233 4.98 2.49 -0.09
N PHE A 234 4.39 1.89 -1.12
CA PHE A 234 5.03 1.61 -2.41
C PHE A 234 4.02 1.80 -3.54
N ILE A 235 4.50 1.87 -4.77
CA ILE A 235 3.64 1.86 -5.96
C ILE A 235 3.90 0.66 -6.83
N VAL A 236 2.87 0.26 -7.57
CA VAL A 236 2.99 -0.69 -8.67
C VAL A 236 2.42 -0.09 -9.94
N GLU A 237 3.07 -0.33 -11.07
CA GLU A 237 2.66 0.15 -12.38
C GLU A 237 2.46 -1.04 -13.31
N TYR A 238 1.29 -1.12 -13.92
CA TYR A 238 0.96 -2.21 -14.83
C TYR A 238 1.56 -1.97 -16.22
N ARG A 239 2.38 -2.90 -16.69
CA ARG A 239 3.05 -2.87 -18.01
C ARG A 239 3.58 -1.47 -18.36
N PRO A 240 4.44 -0.88 -17.51
CA PRO A 240 4.87 0.49 -17.68
C PRO A 240 5.63 0.67 -19.00
N THR A 241 5.24 1.68 -19.77
CA THR A 241 5.82 1.97 -21.09
C THR A 241 7.08 2.80 -21.00
N THR A 242 7.33 3.45 -19.86
CA THR A 242 8.52 4.27 -19.62
C THR A 242 9.47 3.61 -18.62
N SER A 243 10.78 3.88 -18.75
CA SER A 243 11.76 3.52 -17.75
C SER A 243 11.44 4.22 -16.41
N LEU A 244 11.95 3.66 -15.31
CA LEU A 244 11.94 4.35 -14.01
C LEU A 244 12.68 5.67 -14.18
N SER A 245 11.92 6.78 -14.09
CA SER A 245 12.47 8.11 -13.91
C SER A 245 12.64 8.37 -12.42
N ASP A 246 13.47 9.32 -12.08
CA ASP A 246 13.57 9.83 -10.73
C ASP A 246 12.16 10.24 -10.25
N PHE A 247 11.77 9.82 -9.06
CA PHE A 247 10.47 10.20 -8.47
C PHE A 247 10.28 11.71 -8.37
N SER A 248 11.37 12.48 -8.26
CA SER A 248 11.29 13.94 -8.27
C SER A 248 10.67 14.49 -9.54
N GLU A 249 10.93 13.89 -10.69
CA GLU A 249 10.32 14.31 -11.97
C GLU A 249 8.79 14.16 -11.93
N ARG A 250 8.28 13.13 -11.22
CA ARG A 250 6.83 12.85 -11.18
C ARG A 250 6.04 13.92 -10.42
N PHE A 251 6.61 14.48 -9.35
CA PHE A 251 5.90 15.51 -8.59
C PHE A 251 6.26 16.93 -9.00
N TYR A 252 7.46 17.18 -9.55
CA TYR A 252 7.79 18.50 -10.11
C TYR A 252 7.17 18.74 -11.48
N ALA A 253 7.06 17.72 -12.31
CA ALA A 253 6.49 17.79 -13.65
C ALA A 253 5.38 16.73 -13.87
N PRO A 254 4.31 16.75 -13.05
CA PRO A 254 3.20 15.82 -13.24
C PRO A 254 2.48 16.09 -14.56
N LEU A 255 1.73 15.10 -15.04
CA LEU A 255 0.91 15.29 -16.24
C LEU A 255 -0.02 16.50 -16.07
N PRO A 256 -0.11 17.40 -17.08
CA PRO A 256 -0.91 18.63 -16.98
C PRO A 256 -2.38 18.38 -16.62
N ALA A 257 -3.00 17.31 -17.16
CA ALA A 257 -4.37 16.93 -16.85
C ALA A 257 -4.55 16.54 -15.37
N ASN A 258 -3.65 15.73 -14.84
CA ASN A 258 -3.66 15.29 -13.44
C ASN A 258 -3.39 16.45 -12.48
N LYS A 259 -2.44 17.33 -12.83
CA LYS A 259 -2.19 18.56 -12.09
C LYS A 259 -3.42 19.47 -12.06
N LYS A 260 -4.11 19.62 -13.20
CA LYS A 260 -5.35 20.40 -13.30
C LYS A 260 -6.45 19.80 -12.43
N LEU A 261 -6.64 18.46 -12.47
CA LEU A 261 -7.60 17.75 -11.61
C LEU A 261 -7.32 18.03 -10.12
N LEU A 262 -6.09 17.82 -9.67
CA LEU A 262 -5.69 18.05 -8.27
C LEU A 262 -5.84 19.50 -7.84
N ASN A 263 -5.52 20.47 -8.70
CA ASN A 263 -5.66 21.90 -8.43
C ASN A 263 -7.13 22.36 -8.32
N THR A 264 -8.08 21.62 -8.89
CA THR A 264 -9.51 21.92 -8.75
C THR A 264 -9.94 21.84 -7.28
N ALA A 265 -9.34 20.94 -6.50
CA ALA A 265 -9.56 20.83 -5.06
C ALA A 265 -8.63 21.74 -4.23
N GLY A 266 -7.82 22.59 -4.85
CA GLY A 266 -6.91 23.56 -4.21
C GLY A 266 -5.89 22.92 -3.24
N LEU A 267 -6.35 22.45 -2.11
CA LEU A 267 -5.50 21.86 -1.07
C LEU A 267 -4.99 20.45 -1.41
N LEU A 268 -5.68 19.68 -2.24
CA LEU A 268 -5.31 18.30 -2.54
C LEU A 268 -3.98 18.23 -3.31
N TYR A 269 -3.78 19.10 -4.30
CA TYR A 269 -2.50 19.22 -5.00
C TYR A 269 -1.36 19.55 -4.04
N LEU A 270 -1.58 20.56 -3.20
CA LEU A 270 -0.56 21.00 -2.23
C LEU A 270 -0.22 19.86 -1.24
N ALA A 271 -1.22 19.20 -0.69
CA ALA A 271 -1.00 18.09 0.24
C ALA A 271 -0.23 16.92 -0.42
N ALA A 272 -0.60 16.52 -1.62
CA ALA A 272 0.09 15.46 -2.36
C ALA A 272 1.52 15.87 -2.73
N PHE A 273 1.73 17.08 -3.23
CA PHE A 273 3.03 17.60 -3.62
C PHE A 273 3.98 17.72 -2.42
N GLU A 274 3.51 18.33 -1.32
CA GLU A 274 4.34 18.50 -0.11
C GLU A 274 4.64 17.15 0.57
N SER A 275 3.69 16.21 0.58
CA SER A 275 3.96 14.85 1.05
C SER A 275 5.05 14.18 0.23
N ALA A 276 4.92 14.16 -1.10
CA ALA A 276 5.90 13.57 -1.99
C ALA A 276 7.28 14.22 -1.82
N ARG A 277 7.34 15.54 -1.83
CA ARG A 277 8.57 16.33 -1.73
C ARG A 277 9.28 16.14 -0.39
N SER A 278 8.53 16.21 0.71
CA SER A 278 9.11 16.09 2.05
C SER A 278 9.79 14.74 2.28
N TYR A 279 9.11 13.65 1.94
CA TYR A 279 9.68 12.31 2.08
C TYR A 279 10.87 12.08 1.14
N TYR A 280 10.81 12.58 -0.09
CA TYR A 280 11.92 12.50 -1.03
C TYR A 280 13.18 13.17 -0.48
N PHE A 281 13.08 14.40 0.03
CA PHE A 281 14.23 15.10 0.60
C PHE A 281 14.72 14.50 1.91
N GLN A 282 13.81 13.92 2.71
CA GLN A 282 14.21 13.18 3.91
C GLN A 282 15.06 11.96 3.54
N ALA A 283 14.67 11.19 2.52
CA ALA A 283 15.47 10.08 2.03
C ALA A 283 16.84 10.52 1.52
N GLN A 284 16.90 11.60 0.74
CA GLN A 284 18.16 12.15 0.24
C GLN A 284 19.07 12.64 1.37
N SER A 285 18.50 13.30 2.37
CA SER A 285 19.27 13.76 3.54
C SER A 285 19.86 12.59 4.32
N LYS A 286 19.06 11.54 4.56
CA LYS A 286 19.52 10.31 5.21
C LYS A 286 20.66 9.66 4.42
N GLN A 287 20.52 9.48 3.13
CA GLN A 287 21.54 8.89 2.27
C GLN A 287 22.87 9.68 2.30
N ARG A 288 22.81 11.01 2.27
CA ARG A 288 24.01 11.88 2.37
C ARG A 288 24.68 11.76 3.72
N THR A 289 23.91 11.67 4.81
CA THR A 289 24.44 11.48 6.15
C THR A 289 25.14 10.12 6.27
N GLU A 290 24.51 9.06 5.80
CA GLU A 290 25.10 7.71 5.79
C GLU A 290 26.40 7.66 4.97
N TRP A 291 26.44 8.33 3.81
CA TRP A 291 27.63 8.46 2.99
C TRP A 291 28.74 9.21 3.72
N ALA A 292 28.43 10.35 4.37
CA ALA A 292 29.41 11.14 5.11
C ALA A 292 30.02 10.34 6.28
N LEU A 293 29.17 9.60 7.04
CA LEU A 293 29.63 8.76 8.15
C LEU A 293 30.51 7.59 7.65
N ALA A 294 30.16 7.00 6.50
CA ALA A 294 30.99 5.95 5.88
C ALA A 294 32.36 6.48 5.48
N LEU A 295 32.42 7.67 4.86
CA LEU A 295 33.67 8.33 4.49
C LEU A 295 34.53 8.68 5.71
N GLU A 296 33.92 9.20 6.78
CA GLU A 296 34.64 9.46 8.03
C GLU A 296 35.23 8.19 8.65
N ALA A 297 34.50 7.07 8.63
CA ALA A 297 34.97 5.79 9.14
C ALA A 297 36.17 5.26 8.32
N GLU A 298 36.13 5.40 7.00
CA GLU A 298 37.24 5.05 6.11
C GLU A 298 38.48 5.91 6.41
N LEU A 299 38.31 7.23 6.59
CA LEU A 299 39.40 8.15 6.91
C LEU A 299 40.04 7.88 8.30
N ARG A 300 39.26 7.35 9.23
CA ARG A 300 39.77 6.98 10.57
C ARG A 300 40.38 5.58 10.61
N GLY A 301 40.40 4.84 9.51
CA GLY A 301 40.93 3.48 9.40
C GLY A 301 40.15 2.43 10.20
N GLN A 302 38.89 2.70 10.51
CA GLN A 302 38.00 1.76 11.18
C GLN A 302 37.31 0.86 10.12
N PRO A 303 37.37 -0.48 10.25
CA PRO A 303 36.63 -1.36 9.38
C PRO A 303 35.11 -1.13 9.60
N ARG A 304 34.36 -1.28 8.52
CA ARG A 304 32.89 -1.22 8.53
C ARG A 304 32.28 -2.30 9.41
#